data_4396118994d496b3bbcbee2e8bab7dc1
#
_entry.id   4396118994d496b3bbcbee2e8bab7dc1
#
_cell.length_a   1.000
_cell.length_b   1.000
_cell.length_c   1.000
_cell.angle_alpha   90.00
_cell.angle_beta   90.00
_cell.angle_gamma   90.00
#
_symmetry.space_group_name_H-M   'P 1'
#
loop_
_entity.id
_entity.type
_entity.pdbx_description
1 polymer ?
#
loop_
_entity_poly.entity_id
_entity_poly.type
_entity_poly.pdbx_seq_one_letter_code
_entity_poly.pdbx_strand_id
1 'polypeptide(L)'
;MASPVIALTTNRTGEYFANYDANGDGKIDSREWIGRGNFERLDVNQDGGIDLGEFQKIYENSAVLAPDKAIAPQGTAAIDKSLGEFQVSPDGLSREMRCAITRSNRCPDGQELAQTRGLIETGLTPTFPERSFCQGVDETFAMSYSEKRGREASHGGIDIPADFNVPILAAANGTVVGIFSEQDGLARGRTVVLRHSPEDTGLPVWAYTEYAHLNEMPDLVIGQRVKMGEVLGPTGNSGNGVGGKISRRNLRRPAIHYAVYYANSPRYAVTRSYVIPEDGYWMDPIALYRTQTPIDSQSLANLSPGEKSVSISVVFTDGSLSADQTKVIWPYPCQKQP
;
A
#
# COMPACT_ATOMS: atom_id res chain seq x y z
N MET A 1 -36.31 -12.77 -0.86
CA MET A 1 -35.20 -13.33 -1.63
C MET A 1 -33.91 -12.72 -1.06
N ALA A 2 -33.17 -13.48 -0.28
CA ALA A 2 -31.92 -12.99 0.35
C ALA A 2 -30.84 -12.93 -0.71
N SER A 3 -30.15 -11.80 -0.79
CA SER A 3 -29.07 -11.55 -1.75
C SER A 3 -27.93 -12.57 -1.63
N PRO A 4 -27.32 -13.01 -2.73
CA PRO A 4 -26.22 -13.98 -2.74
C PRO A 4 -24.90 -13.44 -2.15
N VAL A 5 -24.83 -12.18 -1.73
CA VAL A 5 -23.64 -11.54 -1.15
C VAL A 5 -23.30 -12.09 0.23
N ILE A 6 -24.28 -12.51 1.03
CA ILE A 6 -24.06 -13.01 2.40
C ILE A 6 -23.41 -14.41 2.42
N ALA A 7 -23.69 -15.25 1.42
CA ALA A 7 -23.13 -16.60 1.36
C ALA A 7 -21.65 -16.66 0.93
N LEU A 8 -21.15 -15.63 0.22
CA LEU A 8 -19.75 -15.53 -0.19
C LEU A 8 -18.84 -15.04 0.92
N THR A 9 -19.33 -14.19 1.83
CA THR A 9 -18.53 -13.67 2.96
C THR A 9 -18.27 -14.74 4.02
N THR A 10 -19.22 -15.62 4.33
CA THR A 10 -19.07 -16.66 5.35
C THR A 10 -18.03 -17.73 4.98
N ASN A 11 -17.87 -18.05 3.70
CA ASN A 11 -16.90 -19.06 3.28
C ASN A 11 -15.45 -18.51 3.36
N ARG A 12 -15.25 -17.26 3.01
CA ARG A 12 -13.91 -16.61 3.07
C ARG A 12 -13.42 -16.38 4.49
N THR A 13 -14.27 -16.02 5.43
CA THR A 13 -13.89 -15.82 6.83
C THR A 13 -13.35 -17.12 7.45
N GLY A 14 -13.94 -18.28 7.09
CA GLY A 14 -13.42 -19.59 7.49
C GLY A 14 -12.04 -19.91 6.91
N GLU A 15 -11.78 -19.56 5.65
CA GLU A 15 -10.47 -19.71 5.03
C GLU A 15 -9.42 -18.83 5.70
N TYR A 16 -9.78 -17.60 6.09
CA TYR A 16 -8.88 -16.72 6.83
C TYR A 16 -8.64 -17.19 8.24
N PHE A 17 -9.67 -17.61 8.95
CA PHE A 17 -9.55 -18.20 10.27
C PHE A 17 -8.55 -19.36 10.27
N ALA A 18 -8.68 -20.29 9.33
CA ALA A 18 -7.78 -21.44 9.18
C ALA A 18 -6.32 -21.05 8.88
N ASN A 19 -6.06 -19.83 8.41
CA ASN A 19 -4.70 -19.32 8.20
C ASN A 19 -4.05 -18.86 9.52
N TYR A 20 -4.85 -18.44 10.49
CA TYR A 20 -4.39 -18.05 11.83
C TYR A 20 -4.34 -19.25 12.79
N ASP A 21 -5.32 -20.14 12.73
CA ASP A 21 -5.37 -21.40 13.48
C ASP A 21 -4.30 -22.38 12.93
N ALA A 22 -3.07 -22.19 13.38
CA ALA A 22 -1.91 -22.89 12.82
C ALA A 22 -1.82 -24.34 13.26
N ASN A 23 -2.40 -24.67 14.43
CA ASN A 23 -2.43 -26.02 14.97
C ASN A 23 -3.68 -26.79 14.54
N GLY A 24 -4.71 -26.10 13.99
CA GLY A 24 -5.95 -26.68 13.49
C GLY A 24 -6.90 -27.14 14.58
N ASP A 25 -6.81 -26.56 15.78
CA ASP A 25 -7.65 -26.95 16.93
C ASP A 25 -9.00 -26.21 16.97
N GLY A 26 -9.25 -25.30 16.02
CA GLY A 26 -10.49 -24.53 15.90
C GLY A 26 -10.49 -23.24 16.71
N LYS A 27 -9.33 -22.83 17.24
CA LYS A 27 -9.13 -21.57 17.95
C LYS A 27 -7.80 -20.95 17.55
N ILE A 28 -7.71 -19.64 17.66
CA ILE A 28 -6.46 -18.89 17.48
C ILE A 28 -5.98 -18.50 18.88
N ASP A 29 -4.93 -19.11 19.39
CA ASP A 29 -4.37 -18.76 20.69
C ASP A 29 -3.50 -17.49 20.62
N SER A 30 -3.05 -16.97 21.77
CA SER A 30 -2.24 -15.74 21.85
C SER A 30 -0.89 -15.83 21.14
N ARG A 31 -0.38 -17.04 20.85
CA ARG A 31 0.87 -17.29 20.12
C ARG A 31 0.64 -17.34 18.61
N GLU A 32 -0.59 -17.67 18.22
CA GLU A 32 -1.04 -17.72 16.83
C GLU A 32 -1.59 -16.37 16.36
N TRP A 33 -2.07 -15.55 17.31
CA TRP A 33 -2.61 -14.24 17.01
C TRP A 33 -1.52 -13.26 16.60
N ILE A 34 -1.44 -12.99 15.31
CA ILE A 34 -0.53 -12.02 14.69
C ILE A 34 -1.29 -10.82 14.11
N GLY A 35 -2.61 -10.76 14.33
CA GLY A 35 -3.47 -9.68 13.90
C GLY A 35 -3.34 -8.42 14.77
N ARG A 36 -4.00 -7.33 14.33
CA ARG A 36 -4.13 -6.13 15.14
C ARG A 36 -5.23 -6.29 16.19
N GLY A 37 -5.02 -5.61 17.27
CA GLY A 37 -5.94 -5.64 18.40
C GLY A 37 -5.36 -6.39 19.58
N ASN A 38 -5.80 -6.00 20.78
CA ASN A 38 -5.44 -6.73 21.97
C ASN A 38 -6.18 -8.09 21.92
N PHE A 39 -5.43 -9.20 21.90
CA PHE A 39 -5.96 -10.55 21.91
C PHE A 39 -7.05 -10.74 22.98
N GLU A 40 -6.82 -10.27 24.20
CA GLU A 40 -7.74 -10.35 25.33
C GLU A 40 -9.08 -9.63 25.10
N ARG A 41 -9.13 -8.65 24.16
CA ARG A 41 -10.38 -7.96 23.78
C ARG A 41 -11.12 -8.69 22.67
N LEU A 42 -10.46 -9.55 21.94
CA LEU A 42 -11.00 -10.31 20.81
C LEU A 42 -11.46 -11.68 21.26
N ASP A 43 -10.80 -12.27 22.26
CA ASP A 43 -11.25 -13.40 23.03
C ASP A 43 -12.34 -12.92 24.04
N VAL A 44 -13.57 -12.76 23.51
CA VAL A 44 -14.68 -12.15 24.23
C VAL A 44 -15.18 -13.04 25.36
N ASN A 45 -15.12 -14.37 25.15
CA ASN A 45 -15.54 -15.35 26.14
C ASN A 45 -14.44 -15.70 27.17
N GLN A 46 -13.21 -15.19 26.96
CA GLN A 46 -12.02 -15.36 27.82
C GLN A 46 -11.65 -16.84 28.03
N ASP A 47 -11.80 -17.67 26.99
CA ASP A 47 -11.46 -19.08 27.05
C ASP A 47 -10.01 -19.38 26.58
N GLY A 48 -9.23 -18.34 26.30
CA GLY A 48 -7.82 -18.41 25.91
C GLY A 48 -7.58 -18.57 24.43
N GLY A 49 -8.62 -18.48 23.59
CA GLY A 49 -8.53 -18.56 22.13
C GLY A 49 -9.65 -17.82 21.43
N ILE A 50 -9.35 -17.16 20.32
CA ILE A 50 -10.37 -16.54 19.45
C ILE A 50 -10.96 -17.65 18.59
N ASP A 51 -12.24 -17.97 18.77
CA ASP A 51 -12.95 -18.91 17.94
C ASP A 51 -13.41 -18.28 16.61
N LEU A 52 -13.95 -19.09 15.69
CA LEU A 52 -14.45 -18.60 14.39
C LEU A 52 -15.56 -17.57 14.55
N GLY A 53 -16.41 -17.68 15.54
CA GLY A 53 -17.50 -16.72 15.77
C GLY A 53 -17.02 -15.38 16.28
N GLU A 54 -16.00 -15.37 17.14
CA GLU A 54 -15.31 -14.17 17.61
C GLU A 54 -14.52 -13.52 16.46
N PHE A 55 -13.82 -14.33 15.68
CA PHE A 55 -13.10 -13.91 14.50
C PHE A 55 -14.04 -13.30 13.44
N GLN A 56 -15.23 -13.87 13.24
CA GLN A 56 -16.26 -13.30 12.35
C GLN A 56 -16.73 -11.93 12.81
N LYS A 57 -16.91 -11.71 14.12
CA LYS A 57 -17.29 -10.40 14.66
C LYS A 57 -16.24 -9.33 14.42
N ILE A 58 -14.96 -9.70 14.43
CA ILE A 58 -13.86 -8.80 14.06
C ILE A 58 -14.05 -8.36 12.59
N TYR A 59 -14.39 -9.30 11.71
CA TYR A 59 -14.64 -9.05 10.29
C TYR A 59 -15.93 -8.26 10.04
N GLU A 60 -17.00 -8.58 10.76
CA GLU A 60 -18.28 -7.87 10.65
C GLU A 60 -18.15 -6.43 11.15
N ASN A 61 -17.41 -6.20 12.24
CA ASN A 61 -17.12 -4.84 12.72
C ASN A 61 -16.18 -4.09 11.77
N SER A 62 -15.27 -4.77 11.09
CA SER A 62 -14.44 -4.17 10.03
C SER A 62 -15.28 -3.86 8.78
N ALA A 63 -16.27 -4.67 8.46
CA ALA A 63 -17.23 -4.41 7.38
C ALA A 63 -18.21 -3.27 7.69
N VAL A 64 -18.50 -3.01 8.97
CA VAL A 64 -19.28 -1.82 9.42
C VAL A 64 -18.47 -0.53 9.24
N LEU A 65 -17.14 -0.63 9.15
CA LEU A 65 -16.27 0.49 8.79
C LEU A 65 -16.09 0.67 7.26
N ALA A 66 -16.58 -0.27 6.45
CA ALA A 66 -16.81 0.02 5.05
C ALA A 66 -17.92 1.08 4.98
N PRO A 67 -17.66 2.27 4.44
CA PRO A 67 -18.71 3.28 4.34
C PRO A 67 -19.86 2.67 3.58
N ASP A 68 -21.07 2.66 4.17
CA ASP A 68 -22.33 2.31 3.50
C ASP A 68 -22.63 3.21 2.27
N LYS A 69 -21.78 4.15 2.06
CA LYS A 69 -21.55 4.89 0.83
C LYS A 69 -20.07 4.74 0.49
N ALA A 70 -19.71 3.60 -0.10
CA ALA A 70 -18.61 3.65 -1.06
C ALA A 70 -18.86 4.92 -1.87
N ILE A 71 -17.85 5.79 -1.98
CA ILE A 71 -17.87 6.85 -2.99
C ILE A 71 -17.96 6.04 -4.28
N ALA A 72 -19.20 5.78 -4.70
CA ALA A 72 -19.44 5.02 -5.92
C ALA A 72 -18.67 5.71 -7.01
N PRO A 73 -17.93 4.99 -7.87
CA PRO A 73 -17.28 5.59 -9.02
C PRO A 73 -18.38 6.25 -9.84
N GLN A 74 -18.56 7.56 -9.63
CA GLN A 74 -19.51 8.34 -10.39
C GLN A 74 -18.81 8.75 -11.68
N GLY A 75 -19.05 7.98 -12.70
CA GLY A 75 -18.68 8.31 -14.06
C GLY A 75 -18.01 7.12 -14.75
N THR A 76 -18.26 6.99 -16.02
CA THR A 76 -17.50 6.11 -16.91
C THR A 76 -16.02 6.42 -16.73
N ALA A 77 -15.24 5.46 -16.27
CA ALA A 77 -13.81 5.62 -16.04
C ALA A 77 -13.15 6.09 -17.35
N ALA A 78 -12.55 7.27 -17.30
CA ALA A 78 -11.84 7.78 -18.46
C ALA A 78 -10.59 6.93 -18.70
N ILE A 79 -10.37 6.51 -19.94
CA ILE A 79 -9.15 5.79 -20.34
C ILE A 79 -8.13 6.80 -20.87
N ASP A 80 -6.93 6.75 -20.31
CA ASP A 80 -5.80 7.53 -20.79
C ASP A 80 -5.29 6.97 -22.12
N LYS A 81 -5.69 7.62 -23.20
CA LYS A 81 -5.33 7.20 -24.56
C LYS A 81 -3.86 7.42 -24.90
N SER A 82 -3.14 8.25 -24.12
CA SER A 82 -1.72 8.51 -24.30
C SER A 82 -0.82 7.44 -23.67
N LEU A 83 -1.38 6.44 -22.99
CA LEU A 83 -0.64 5.44 -22.24
C LEU A 83 0.47 4.77 -23.04
N GLY A 84 0.18 4.33 -24.25
CA GLY A 84 1.16 3.70 -25.14
C GLY A 84 2.26 4.66 -25.64
N GLU A 85 2.01 5.96 -25.68
CA GLU A 85 3.00 6.97 -26.05
C GLU A 85 4.11 7.10 -25.00
N PHE A 86 3.77 6.90 -23.73
CA PHE A 86 4.72 6.99 -22.62
C PHE A 86 5.34 5.66 -22.24
N GLN A 87 4.82 4.55 -22.72
CA GLN A 87 5.36 3.25 -22.42
C GLN A 87 6.54 2.91 -23.33
N VAL A 88 7.70 2.64 -22.73
CA VAL A 88 8.92 2.23 -23.44
C VAL A 88 9.20 0.75 -23.25
N SER A 89 10.02 0.17 -24.14
CA SER A 89 10.47 -1.22 -23.96
C SER A 89 11.37 -1.31 -22.72
N PRO A 90 11.20 -2.35 -21.86
CA PRO A 90 12.13 -2.62 -20.77
C PRO A 90 13.59 -2.79 -21.23
N ASP A 91 13.82 -3.26 -22.46
CA ASP A 91 15.16 -3.43 -23.01
C ASP A 91 15.81 -2.08 -23.38
N GLY A 92 15.03 -1.03 -23.54
CA GLY A 92 15.52 0.33 -23.74
C GLY A 92 16.04 1.00 -22.46
N LEU A 93 15.73 0.44 -21.28
CA LEU A 93 16.25 0.93 -20.01
C LEU A 93 17.64 0.33 -19.73
N SER A 94 18.53 1.14 -19.14
CA SER A 94 19.84 0.63 -18.71
C SER A 94 19.68 -0.49 -17.67
N ARG A 95 20.69 -1.36 -17.58
CA ARG A 95 20.74 -2.40 -16.53
C ARG A 95 20.64 -1.78 -15.14
N GLU A 96 21.40 -0.72 -14.91
CA GLU A 96 21.48 0.00 -13.64
C GLU A 96 20.08 0.49 -13.22
N MET A 97 19.34 1.08 -14.16
CA MET A 97 17.97 1.58 -13.91
C MET A 97 17.04 0.44 -13.51
N ARG A 98 17.05 -0.64 -14.28
CA ARG A 98 16.23 -1.81 -13.97
C ARG A 98 16.59 -2.40 -12.60
N CYS A 99 17.89 -2.54 -12.31
CA CYS A 99 18.34 -3.09 -11.04
C CYS A 99 18.03 -2.19 -9.85
N ALA A 100 18.15 -0.88 -10.00
CA ALA A 100 17.84 0.07 -8.94
C ALA A 100 16.36 0.01 -8.48
N ILE A 101 15.44 -0.17 -9.41
CA ILE A 101 14.01 -0.24 -9.08
C ILE A 101 13.59 -1.65 -8.68
N THR A 102 13.98 -2.68 -9.45
CA THR A 102 13.51 -4.05 -9.18
C THR A 102 14.23 -4.71 -8.01
N ARG A 103 15.47 -4.32 -7.73
CA ARG A 103 16.34 -4.95 -6.72
C ARG A 103 16.33 -6.48 -6.81
N SER A 104 16.29 -6.95 -8.05
CA SER A 104 16.20 -8.36 -8.37
C SER A 104 17.45 -9.12 -7.89
N ASN A 105 17.27 -10.38 -7.48
CA ASN A 105 18.39 -11.28 -7.16
C ASN A 105 19.40 -11.46 -8.32
N ARG A 106 19.02 -11.06 -9.54
CA ARG A 106 19.93 -11.01 -10.70
C ARG A 106 20.81 -9.76 -10.74
N CYS A 107 20.64 -8.86 -9.75
CA CYS A 107 21.39 -7.62 -9.61
C CYS A 107 22.13 -7.65 -8.26
N PRO A 108 23.36 -8.19 -8.21
CA PRO A 108 24.14 -8.23 -6.96
C PRO A 108 24.36 -6.85 -6.34
N ASP A 109 24.46 -5.83 -7.19
CA ASP A 109 24.63 -4.41 -6.88
C ASP A 109 23.28 -3.64 -6.76
N GLY A 110 22.16 -4.34 -6.84
CA GLY A 110 20.82 -3.72 -6.94
C GLY A 110 20.46 -2.85 -5.75
N GLN A 111 20.98 -3.15 -4.57
CA GLN A 111 20.76 -2.33 -3.39
C GLN A 111 21.56 -1.03 -3.43
N GLU A 112 22.82 -1.09 -3.77
CA GLU A 112 23.67 0.09 -3.92
C GLU A 112 23.11 1.02 -5.01
N LEU A 113 22.71 0.45 -6.14
CA LEU A 113 22.06 1.19 -7.22
C LEU A 113 20.73 1.82 -6.77
N ALA A 114 19.94 1.14 -5.94
CA ALA A 114 18.73 1.72 -5.39
C ALA A 114 19.03 2.89 -4.44
N GLN A 115 20.05 2.77 -3.60
CA GLN A 115 20.48 3.84 -2.71
C GLN A 115 20.99 5.08 -3.48
N THR A 116 21.79 4.88 -4.53
CA THR A 116 22.22 5.99 -5.41
C THR A 116 21.05 6.66 -6.13
N ARG A 117 19.93 5.96 -6.26
CA ARG A 117 18.67 6.46 -6.82
C ARG A 117 17.63 6.82 -5.75
N GLY A 118 18.07 7.17 -4.54
CA GLY A 118 17.24 7.77 -3.50
C GLY A 118 16.58 6.79 -2.52
N LEU A 119 16.88 5.48 -2.57
CA LEU A 119 16.38 4.53 -1.58
C LEU A 119 17.21 4.63 -0.29
N ILE A 120 17.08 5.75 0.39
CA ILE A 120 17.73 6.06 1.67
C ILE A 120 16.72 6.59 2.68
N GLU A 121 17.03 6.43 3.96
CA GLU A 121 16.22 6.95 5.05
C GLU A 121 16.31 8.47 5.10
N THR A 122 15.16 9.14 5.14
CA THR A 122 15.08 10.61 5.21
C THR A 122 14.81 11.10 6.62
N GLY A 123 14.19 10.28 7.47
CA GLY A 123 13.72 10.65 8.80
C GLY A 123 12.46 11.50 8.79
N LEU A 124 11.75 11.60 7.65
CA LEU A 124 10.44 12.26 7.61
C LEU A 124 9.42 11.47 8.45
N THR A 125 8.58 12.21 9.16
CA THR A 125 7.52 11.64 10.02
C THR A 125 6.16 12.24 9.67
N PRO A 126 5.11 11.42 9.49
CA PRO A 126 3.78 11.91 9.20
C PRO A 126 3.13 12.48 10.47
N THR A 127 2.46 13.62 10.32
CA THR A 127 1.61 14.23 11.36
C THR A 127 0.19 14.29 10.84
N PHE A 128 -0.71 13.58 11.51
CA PHE A 128 -2.12 13.51 11.13
C PHE A 128 -2.92 14.66 11.78
N PRO A 129 -4.09 15.02 11.22
CA PRO A 129 -4.95 16.05 11.81
C PRO A 129 -5.31 15.75 13.26
N GLU A 130 -5.41 16.78 14.07
CA GLU A 130 -5.90 16.66 15.45
C GLU A 130 -7.29 16.01 15.48
N ARG A 131 -7.61 15.31 16.56
CA ARG A 131 -8.87 14.59 16.72
C ARG A 131 -9.20 13.65 15.57
N SER A 132 -8.16 13.00 15.05
CA SER A 132 -8.33 11.92 14.07
C SER A 132 -7.65 10.65 14.54
N PHE A 133 -8.21 9.52 14.14
CA PHE A 133 -7.54 8.22 14.22
C PHE A 133 -7.26 7.74 12.81
N CYS A 134 -5.99 7.66 12.46
CA CYS A 134 -5.50 7.22 11.16
C CYS A 134 -4.64 5.99 11.30
N GLN A 135 -4.63 5.14 10.26
CA GLN A 135 -3.68 4.04 10.16
C GLN A 135 -2.27 4.63 9.97
N GLY A 136 -1.41 4.46 10.96
CA GLY A 136 -0.05 5.00 10.94
C GLY A 136 0.94 4.10 10.21
N VAL A 137 2.15 4.61 10.07
CA VAL A 137 3.27 3.86 9.48
C VAL A 137 3.82 2.89 10.53
N ASP A 138 4.02 1.64 10.13
CA ASP A 138 4.70 0.66 10.97
C ASP A 138 6.22 0.80 10.90
N GLU A 139 6.72 1.07 9.69
CA GLU A 139 8.11 1.33 9.40
C GLU A 139 8.23 2.58 8.55
N THR A 140 9.01 3.55 9.03
CA THR A 140 9.20 4.85 8.37
C THR A 140 10.25 4.82 7.25
N PHE A 141 10.88 3.67 6.99
CA PHE A 141 12.01 3.61 6.07
C PHE A 141 11.56 3.34 4.63
N ALA A 142 11.85 4.28 3.76
CA ALA A 142 11.90 4.03 2.32
C ALA A 142 13.21 3.35 1.92
N MET A 143 13.85 2.58 2.82
CA MET A 143 15.21 2.13 2.58
C MET A 143 15.53 0.70 2.96
N SER A 144 16.78 0.40 2.69
CA SER A 144 17.34 -0.90 2.62
C SER A 144 17.47 -1.64 3.94
N TYR A 145 17.45 -0.97 5.03
CA TYR A 145 17.86 -1.60 6.28
C TYR A 145 16.84 -1.37 7.36
N SER A 146 16.24 -2.42 7.84
CA SER A 146 15.49 -2.39 9.08
C SER A 146 15.99 -3.52 9.97
N GLU A 147 16.77 -3.19 10.98
CA GLU A 147 17.09 -4.11 12.07
C GLU A 147 15.83 -4.62 12.77
N LYS A 148 14.75 -3.83 12.71
CA LYS A 148 13.42 -4.21 13.24
C LYS A 148 12.84 -5.46 12.59
N ARG A 149 13.31 -5.83 11.39
CA ARG A 149 12.88 -7.04 10.69
C ARG A 149 13.80 -8.24 10.92
N GLY A 150 14.89 -8.10 11.69
CA GLY A 150 15.85 -9.16 11.92
C GLY A 150 16.52 -9.68 10.64
N ARG A 151 16.58 -8.86 9.59
CA ARG A 151 17.18 -9.21 8.31
C ARG A 151 17.74 -7.97 7.60
N GLU A 152 18.87 -8.17 6.98
CA GLU A 152 19.46 -7.21 6.04
C GLU A 152 18.67 -7.25 4.71
N ALA A 153 17.72 -6.37 4.53
CA ALA A 153 16.95 -6.29 3.30
C ALA A 153 16.39 -4.89 3.07
N SER A 154 16.44 -4.44 1.83
CA SER A 154 15.74 -3.23 1.42
C SER A 154 14.24 -3.38 1.58
N HIS A 155 13.58 -2.38 2.15
CA HIS A 155 12.12 -2.35 2.17
C HIS A 155 11.55 -1.74 0.88
N GLY A 156 12.01 -0.58 0.49
CA GLY A 156 11.60 0.12 -0.73
C GLY A 156 10.20 0.71 -0.64
N GLY A 157 9.81 1.15 0.54
CA GLY A 157 8.50 1.73 0.82
C GLY A 157 8.22 1.75 2.31
N ILE A 158 6.99 2.00 2.68
CA ILE A 158 6.49 1.92 4.05
C ILE A 158 5.37 0.89 4.13
N ASP A 159 5.24 0.24 5.28
CA ASP A 159 4.08 -0.57 5.58
C ASP A 159 3.09 0.23 6.42
N ILE A 160 1.84 0.26 5.98
CA ILE A 160 0.74 0.90 6.69
C ILE A 160 -0.24 -0.21 7.08
N PRO A 161 -0.18 -0.69 8.33
CA PRO A 161 -1.06 -1.75 8.79
C PRO A 161 -2.51 -1.28 8.89
N ALA A 162 -3.43 -2.10 8.45
CA ALA A 162 -4.86 -1.95 8.64
C ALA A 162 -5.51 -3.33 8.72
N ASP A 163 -6.74 -3.42 9.18
CA ASP A 163 -7.46 -4.69 9.18
C ASP A 163 -7.72 -5.18 7.75
N PHE A 164 -7.97 -6.48 7.60
CA PHE A 164 -8.37 -7.02 6.31
C PHE A 164 -9.59 -6.26 5.77
N ASN A 165 -9.62 -6.07 4.46
CA ASN A 165 -10.71 -5.43 3.73
C ASN A 165 -10.93 -3.94 4.02
N VAL A 166 -10.11 -3.29 4.85
CA VAL A 166 -10.12 -1.82 4.90
C VAL A 166 -9.79 -1.29 3.50
N PRO A 167 -10.60 -0.36 2.95
CA PRO A 167 -10.41 0.14 1.61
C PRO A 167 -9.10 0.91 1.48
N ILE A 168 -8.31 0.56 0.49
CA ILE A 168 -7.11 1.29 0.08
C ILE A 168 -7.53 2.38 -0.90
N LEU A 169 -7.14 3.61 -0.65
CA LEU A 169 -7.51 4.78 -1.44
C LEU A 169 -6.37 5.21 -2.37
N ALA A 170 -6.72 5.68 -3.55
CA ALA A 170 -5.77 6.38 -4.41
C ALA A 170 -5.28 7.66 -3.71
N ALA A 171 -3.98 7.79 -3.50
CA ALA A 171 -3.41 8.93 -2.79
C ALA A 171 -3.55 10.25 -3.56
N ALA A 172 -3.63 10.20 -4.87
CA ALA A 172 -3.85 11.35 -5.77
C ALA A 172 -4.64 10.92 -7.00
N ASN A 173 -5.10 11.87 -7.81
CA ASN A 173 -5.57 11.54 -9.15
C ASN A 173 -4.45 10.84 -9.92
N GLY A 174 -4.79 9.87 -10.77
CA GLY A 174 -3.75 9.15 -11.50
C GLY A 174 -4.28 8.25 -12.59
N THR A 175 -3.37 7.62 -13.31
CA THR A 175 -3.66 6.59 -14.31
C THR A 175 -3.13 5.25 -13.83
N VAL A 176 -3.91 4.20 -13.92
CA VAL A 176 -3.47 2.83 -13.62
C VAL A 176 -2.47 2.40 -14.70
N VAL A 177 -1.23 2.14 -14.31
CA VAL A 177 -0.14 1.75 -15.22
C VAL A 177 0.43 0.37 -14.94
N GLY A 178 0.03 -0.26 -13.83
CA GLY A 178 0.43 -1.61 -13.47
C GLY A 178 -0.60 -2.29 -12.58
N ILE A 179 -0.93 -3.54 -12.90
CA ILE A 179 -1.71 -4.46 -12.07
C ILE A 179 -0.97 -5.78 -12.09
N PHE A 180 -0.60 -6.29 -10.92
CA PHE A 180 0.19 -7.50 -10.79
C PHE A 180 -0.42 -8.45 -9.76
N SER A 181 -0.15 -9.74 -9.94
CA SER A 181 -0.58 -10.81 -9.06
C SER A 181 0.59 -11.66 -8.57
N GLU A 182 0.32 -12.61 -7.70
CA GLU A 182 1.31 -13.60 -7.27
C GLU A 182 1.82 -14.46 -8.45
N GLN A 183 1.01 -14.64 -9.49
CA GLN A 183 1.39 -15.39 -10.69
C GLN A 183 2.47 -14.69 -11.52
N ASP A 184 2.60 -13.39 -11.35
CA ASP A 184 3.65 -12.58 -11.97
C ASP A 184 5.01 -12.70 -11.26
N GLY A 185 5.06 -13.50 -10.18
CA GLY A 185 6.29 -13.77 -9.44
C GLY A 185 6.66 -12.68 -8.45
N LEU A 186 5.73 -11.80 -8.11
CA LEU A 186 5.94 -10.71 -7.16
C LEU A 186 5.83 -11.21 -5.72
N ALA A 187 6.92 -11.06 -4.96
CA ALA A 187 6.91 -11.34 -3.53
C ALA A 187 5.93 -10.41 -2.75
N ARG A 188 5.56 -9.27 -3.35
CA ARG A 188 4.62 -8.29 -2.80
C ARG A 188 3.15 -8.63 -3.07
N GLY A 189 2.86 -9.71 -3.80
CA GLY A 189 1.49 -10.15 -4.08
C GLY A 189 0.71 -9.21 -4.99
N ARG A 190 -0.59 -9.10 -4.75
CA ARG A 190 -1.50 -8.29 -5.56
C ARG A 190 -1.18 -6.82 -5.39
N THR A 191 -0.92 -6.17 -6.51
CA THR A 191 -0.34 -4.83 -6.53
C THR A 191 -1.00 -3.99 -7.62
N VAL A 192 -1.27 -2.73 -7.28
CA VAL A 192 -1.66 -1.67 -8.22
C VAL A 192 -0.60 -0.60 -8.25
N VAL A 193 -0.29 -0.10 -9.43
CA VAL A 193 0.60 1.05 -9.62
C VAL A 193 -0.14 2.15 -10.36
N LEU A 194 -0.13 3.35 -9.80
CA LEU A 194 -0.66 4.55 -10.42
C LEU A 194 0.49 5.45 -10.87
N ARG A 195 0.31 6.09 -12.03
CA ARG A 195 1.14 7.19 -12.51
C ARG A 195 0.37 8.50 -12.33
N HIS A 196 1.03 9.50 -11.77
CA HIS A 196 0.50 10.83 -11.48
C HIS A 196 1.28 11.87 -12.26
N SER A 197 0.57 12.79 -12.92
CA SER A 197 1.20 13.96 -13.53
C SER A 197 1.53 15.03 -12.47
N PRO A 198 2.34 16.05 -12.82
CA PRO A 198 2.56 17.20 -11.96
C PRO A 198 1.26 17.90 -11.53
N GLU A 199 0.26 17.92 -12.40
CA GLU A 199 -1.06 18.49 -12.11
C GLU A 199 -1.84 17.66 -11.10
N ASP A 200 -1.68 16.33 -11.12
CA ASP A 200 -2.36 15.40 -10.23
C ASP A 200 -1.87 15.53 -8.77
N THR A 201 -0.57 15.75 -8.57
CA THR A 201 0.05 15.80 -7.23
C THR A 201 0.38 17.22 -6.77
N GLY A 202 0.60 18.14 -7.70
CA GLY A 202 1.16 19.47 -7.42
C GLY A 202 2.68 19.48 -7.28
N LEU A 203 3.36 18.34 -7.41
CA LEU A 203 4.82 18.25 -7.44
C LEU A 203 5.34 18.54 -8.86
N PRO A 204 6.55 19.07 -9.03
CA PRO A 204 7.10 19.40 -10.35
C PRO A 204 7.66 18.17 -11.11
N VAL A 205 7.20 16.96 -10.77
CA VAL A 205 7.67 15.68 -11.32
C VAL A 205 6.51 14.74 -11.58
N TRP A 206 6.74 13.75 -12.41
CA TRP A 206 5.86 12.59 -12.54
C TRP A 206 6.09 11.66 -11.35
N ALA A 207 5.04 11.35 -10.62
CA ALA A 207 5.10 10.43 -9.49
C ALA A 207 4.42 9.10 -9.84
N TYR A 208 4.88 8.04 -9.17
CA TYR A 208 4.30 6.70 -9.29
C TYR A 208 4.08 6.17 -7.87
N THR A 209 2.87 5.78 -7.57
CA THR A 209 2.53 5.15 -6.28
C THR A 209 2.20 3.69 -6.47
N GLU A 210 2.77 2.85 -5.64
CA GLU A 210 2.57 1.41 -5.64
C GLU A 210 1.85 1.01 -4.34
N TYR A 211 0.77 0.24 -4.50
CA TYR A 211 -0.04 -0.29 -3.42
C TYR A 211 0.00 -1.81 -3.52
N ALA A 212 0.67 -2.49 -2.60
CA ALA A 212 0.83 -3.93 -2.64
C ALA A 212 0.18 -4.63 -1.45
N HIS A 213 0.11 -5.95 -1.51
CA HIS A 213 -0.52 -6.83 -0.54
C HIS A 213 -2.05 -6.77 -0.49
N LEU A 214 -2.71 -6.37 -1.59
CA LEU A 214 -4.17 -6.35 -1.66
C LEU A 214 -4.74 -7.74 -1.34
N ASN A 215 -5.92 -7.77 -0.73
CA ASN A 215 -6.62 -9.02 -0.43
C ASN A 215 -7.21 -9.68 -1.68
N GLU A 216 -7.62 -8.89 -2.64
CA GLU A 216 -8.21 -9.34 -3.90
C GLU A 216 -7.56 -8.61 -5.09
N MET A 217 -7.71 -9.17 -6.28
CA MET A 217 -7.35 -8.43 -7.49
C MET A 217 -8.27 -7.22 -7.63
N PRO A 218 -7.72 -6.05 -7.96
CA PRO A 218 -8.51 -4.85 -8.12
C PRO A 218 -9.45 -4.96 -9.33
N ASP A 219 -10.63 -4.38 -9.21
CA ASP A 219 -11.56 -4.20 -10.35
C ASP A 219 -11.19 -2.90 -11.10
N LEU A 220 -9.98 -2.90 -11.66
CA LEU A 220 -9.39 -1.79 -12.38
C LEU A 220 -8.78 -2.29 -13.69
N VAL A 221 -8.64 -1.41 -14.67
CA VAL A 221 -7.99 -1.73 -15.94
C VAL A 221 -6.82 -0.77 -16.23
N ILE A 222 -5.79 -1.28 -16.92
CA ILE A 222 -4.66 -0.45 -17.35
C ILE A 222 -5.17 0.70 -18.23
N GLY A 223 -4.69 1.91 -17.96
CA GLY A 223 -5.14 3.14 -18.62
C GLY A 223 -6.35 3.81 -17.96
N GLN A 224 -6.98 3.17 -16.98
CA GLN A 224 -8.07 3.79 -16.22
C GLN A 224 -7.57 5.00 -15.44
N ARG A 225 -8.28 6.12 -15.56
CA ARG A 225 -8.09 7.27 -14.68
C ARG A 225 -8.86 7.05 -13.39
N VAL A 226 -8.16 7.21 -12.29
CA VAL A 226 -8.73 7.17 -10.93
C VAL A 226 -8.64 8.55 -10.29
N LYS A 227 -9.59 8.86 -9.43
CA LYS A 227 -9.60 10.09 -8.65
C LYS A 227 -8.93 9.87 -7.29
N MET A 228 -8.37 10.92 -6.73
CA MET A 228 -7.94 10.95 -5.33
C MET A 228 -9.08 10.48 -4.42
N GLY A 229 -8.80 9.52 -3.51
CA GLY A 229 -9.79 8.93 -2.62
C GLY A 229 -10.63 7.81 -3.24
N GLU A 230 -10.47 7.49 -4.53
CA GLU A 230 -11.12 6.34 -5.15
C GLU A 230 -10.53 5.04 -4.58
N VAL A 231 -11.40 4.06 -4.32
CA VAL A 231 -11.00 2.77 -3.75
C VAL A 231 -10.28 1.95 -4.81
N LEU A 232 -9.05 1.57 -4.51
CA LEU A 232 -8.22 0.73 -5.38
C LEU A 232 -8.40 -0.76 -5.12
N GLY A 233 -8.77 -1.13 -3.92
CA GLY A 233 -9.00 -2.51 -3.51
C GLY A 233 -8.96 -2.68 -2.00
N PRO A 234 -9.22 -3.88 -1.50
CA PRO A 234 -9.22 -4.18 -0.07
C PRO A 234 -7.82 -4.48 0.46
N THR A 235 -7.53 -4.04 1.68
CA THR A 235 -6.30 -4.40 2.40
C THR A 235 -6.22 -5.90 2.61
N GLY A 236 -5.04 -6.45 2.43
CA GLY A 236 -4.75 -7.85 2.65
C GLY A 236 -3.32 -8.11 3.10
N ASN A 237 -2.89 -9.33 2.90
CA ASN A 237 -1.53 -9.80 3.20
C ASN A 237 -0.96 -10.68 2.06
N SER A 238 -1.42 -10.51 0.83
CA SER A 238 -0.98 -11.30 -0.32
C SER A 238 0.54 -11.18 -0.54
N GLY A 239 1.13 -12.16 -1.23
CA GLY A 239 2.55 -12.13 -1.63
C GLY A 239 3.54 -12.75 -0.64
N ASN A 240 3.13 -13.27 0.47
CA ASN A 240 4.01 -13.86 1.49
C ASN A 240 4.37 -15.33 1.22
N GLY A 241 4.74 -15.66 -0.01
CA GLY A 241 5.15 -17.03 -0.31
C GLY A 241 6.10 -17.11 -1.49
N VAL A 242 7.18 -17.86 -1.35
CA VAL A 242 7.97 -18.30 -2.48
C VAL A 242 7.09 -19.25 -3.30
N GLY A 243 6.79 -18.87 -4.56
CA GLY A 243 5.99 -19.68 -5.47
C GLY A 243 4.48 -19.70 -5.17
N GLY A 244 3.92 -18.66 -4.57
CA GLY A 244 2.46 -18.53 -4.35
C GLY A 244 1.90 -19.46 -3.27
N LYS A 245 2.74 -20.19 -2.56
CA LYS A 245 2.31 -20.99 -1.41
C LYS A 245 2.47 -20.18 -0.14
N ILE A 246 1.37 -19.82 0.50
CA ILE A 246 1.35 -19.24 1.84
C ILE A 246 1.99 -20.26 2.78
N SER A 247 3.18 -19.94 3.29
CA SER A 247 3.78 -20.75 4.34
C SER A 247 3.14 -20.33 5.65
N ARG A 248 2.60 -21.28 6.41
CA ARG A 248 2.06 -21.05 7.77
C ARG A 248 3.04 -20.33 8.72
N ARG A 249 4.34 -20.37 8.42
CA ARG A 249 5.40 -19.70 9.22
C ARG A 249 5.59 -18.22 8.88
N ASN A 250 4.97 -17.71 7.81
CA ASN A 250 5.17 -16.35 7.29
C ASN A 250 3.85 -15.60 7.11
N LEU A 251 2.86 -15.86 7.97
CA LEU A 251 1.63 -15.08 8.00
C LEU A 251 1.99 -13.64 8.39
N ARG A 252 1.93 -12.74 7.41
CA ARG A 252 2.10 -11.32 7.64
C ARG A 252 0.77 -10.74 8.09
N ARG A 253 0.79 -9.85 9.09
CA ARG A 253 -0.38 -9.04 9.40
C ARG A 253 -0.84 -8.26 8.15
N PRO A 254 -2.14 -7.99 8.02
CA PRO A 254 -2.64 -7.19 6.90
C PRO A 254 -2.05 -5.78 6.95
N ALA A 255 -1.60 -5.32 5.80
CA ALA A 255 -1.03 -3.99 5.60
C ALA A 255 -0.91 -3.72 4.11
N ILE A 256 -0.99 -2.48 3.67
CA ILE A 256 -0.42 -2.15 2.38
C ILE A 256 1.09 -1.94 2.52
N HIS A 257 1.83 -2.42 1.53
CA HIS A 257 3.15 -1.88 1.22
C HIS A 257 2.94 -0.72 0.26
N TYR A 258 3.36 0.46 0.68
CA TYR A 258 3.20 1.70 -0.06
C TYR A 258 4.56 2.24 -0.48
N ALA A 259 4.81 2.27 -1.79
CA ALA A 259 6.07 2.76 -2.34
C ALA A 259 5.81 3.92 -3.31
N VAL A 260 6.76 4.82 -3.40
CA VAL A 260 6.70 5.97 -4.30
C VAL A 260 7.98 6.08 -5.10
N TYR A 261 7.82 6.34 -6.39
CA TYR A 261 8.90 6.66 -7.33
C TYR A 261 8.60 7.99 -7.99
N TYR A 262 9.60 8.64 -8.55
CA TYR A 262 9.40 9.81 -9.38
C TYR A 262 10.39 9.86 -10.56
N ALA A 263 10.04 10.61 -11.58
CA ALA A 263 10.88 10.90 -12.74
C ALA A 263 10.53 12.28 -13.31
N ASN A 264 11.47 12.84 -14.07
CA ASN A 264 11.22 14.13 -14.75
C ASN A 264 10.39 13.98 -16.04
N SER A 265 10.16 12.75 -16.49
CA SER A 265 9.39 12.46 -17.69
C SER A 265 8.24 11.48 -17.39
N PRO A 266 7.16 11.47 -18.18
CA PRO A 266 6.05 10.53 -18.02
C PRO A 266 6.41 9.10 -18.48
N ARG A 267 7.60 8.89 -19.04
CA ARG A 267 7.98 7.63 -19.69
C ARG A 267 8.31 6.55 -18.67
N TYR A 268 7.87 5.34 -18.95
CA TYR A 268 8.08 4.19 -18.07
C TYR A 268 8.08 2.89 -18.86
N ALA A 269 8.70 1.87 -18.32
CA ALA A 269 8.59 0.49 -18.81
C ALA A 269 7.75 -0.35 -17.86
N VAL A 270 7.07 -1.36 -18.41
CA VAL A 270 6.39 -2.39 -17.64
C VAL A 270 7.10 -3.70 -17.88
N THR A 271 7.55 -4.32 -16.81
CA THR A 271 8.10 -5.69 -16.81
C THR A 271 7.02 -6.66 -16.35
N ARG A 272 7.36 -7.94 -16.24
CA ARG A 272 6.44 -8.93 -15.68
C ARG A 272 5.87 -8.55 -14.30
N SER A 273 6.63 -7.79 -13.49
CA SER A 273 6.32 -7.59 -12.08
C SER A 273 6.54 -6.17 -11.57
N TYR A 274 6.94 -5.25 -12.43
CA TYR A 274 7.29 -3.89 -12.03
C TYR A 274 6.92 -2.87 -13.09
N VAL A 275 6.52 -1.69 -12.63
CA VAL A 275 6.56 -0.45 -13.40
C VAL A 275 7.88 0.24 -13.07
N ILE A 276 8.64 0.61 -14.09
CA ILE A 276 9.96 1.23 -13.94
C ILE A 276 9.92 2.58 -14.66
N PRO A 277 9.87 3.71 -13.94
CA PRO A 277 9.97 5.02 -14.56
C PRO A 277 11.32 5.17 -15.27
N GLU A 278 11.33 5.71 -16.48
CA GLU A 278 12.57 6.06 -17.19
C GLU A 278 13.30 7.14 -16.38
N ASP A 279 14.58 6.92 -16.09
CA ASP A 279 15.37 7.76 -15.17
C ASP A 279 14.73 7.98 -13.80
N GLY A 280 14.02 6.96 -13.30
CA GLY A 280 13.28 7.01 -12.06
C GLY A 280 14.17 7.04 -10.81
N TYR A 281 13.64 7.63 -9.77
CA TYR A 281 14.21 7.70 -8.43
C TYR A 281 13.20 7.19 -7.41
N TRP A 282 13.70 6.64 -6.33
CA TRP A 282 12.89 6.38 -5.15
C TRP A 282 12.56 7.71 -4.46
N MET A 283 11.36 7.81 -3.96
CA MET A 283 10.91 8.89 -3.10
C MET A 283 10.51 8.29 -1.75
N ASP A 284 10.88 8.93 -0.66
CA ASP A 284 10.27 8.62 0.63
C ASP A 284 8.77 8.84 0.50
N PRO A 285 7.92 7.82 0.78
CA PRO A 285 6.48 7.95 0.62
C PRO A 285 5.88 9.13 1.41
N ILE A 286 6.49 9.55 2.51
CA ILE A 286 6.04 10.71 3.27
C ILE A 286 6.37 12.02 2.54
N ALA A 287 7.40 12.05 1.69
CA ALA A 287 7.75 13.22 0.90
C ALA A 287 6.67 13.61 -0.12
N LEU A 288 5.87 12.65 -0.59
CA LEU A 288 4.74 12.91 -1.50
C LEU A 288 3.76 13.94 -0.93
N TYR A 289 3.62 13.99 0.40
CA TYR A 289 2.68 14.87 1.10
C TYR A 289 3.25 16.25 1.42
N ARG A 290 4.53 16.49 1.18
CA ARG A 290 5.15 17.79 1.48
C ARG A 290 4.69 18.90 0.55
N THR A 291 4.29 18.56 -0.70
CA THR A 291 3.85 19.51 -1.73
C THR A 291 4.86 20.64 -2.05
N GLN A 292 6.12 20.47 -1.66
CA GLN A 292 7.21 21.43 -1.86
C GLN A 292 8.55 20.72 -2.03
N THR A 293 9.52 21.41 -2.64
CA THR A 293 10.91 20.96 -2.75
C THR A 293 11.66 21.17 -1.41
N PRO A 294 12.76 20.41 -1.15
CA PRO A 294 13.23 19.30 -1.96
C PRO A 294 12.33 18.07 -1.87
N ILE A 295 12.36 17.23 -2.91
CA ILE A 295 11.64 15.94 -2.97
C ILE A 295 12.59 14.74 -3.01
N ASP A 296 13.84 14.98 -3.33
CA ASP A 296 14.87 13.94 -3.37
C ASP A 296 15.30 13.53 -1.96
N SER A 297 15.47 12.23 -1.77
CA SER A 297 15.74 11.66 -0.45
C SER A 297 17.05 12.15 0.18
N GLN A 298 18.06 12.47 -0.63
CA GLN A 298 19.36 12.95 -0.12
C GLN A 298 19.21 14.34 0.52
N SER A 299 18.52 15.26 -0.15
CA SER A 299 18.24 16.59 0.39
C SER A 299 17.33 16.50 1.62
N LEU A 300 16.30 15.62 1.56
CA LEU A 300 15.37 15.42 2.67
C LEU A 300 16.06 14.85 3.92
N ALA A 301 17.01 13.94 3.75
CA ALA A 301 17.80 13.40 4.87
C ALA A 301 18.58 14.49 5.62
N ASN A 302 18.98 15.56 4.93
CA ASN A 302 19.75 16.68 5.47
C ASN A 302 18.89 17.81 6.07
N LEU A 303 17.55 17.69 6.04
CA LEU A 303 16.67 18.67 6.68
C LEU A 303 16.90 18.70 8.20
N SER A 304 16.68 19.86 8.79
CA SER A 304 16.68 19.99 10.25
C SER A 304 15.53 19.18 10.88
N PRO A 305 15.67 18.73 12.14
CA PRO A 305 14.63 17.93 12.80
C PRO A 305 13.24 18.59 12.77
N GLY A 306 13.15 19.92 12.86
CA GLY A 306 11.89 20.67 12.83
C GLY A 306 11.20 20.67 11.45
N GLU A 307 11.95 20.42 10.38
CA GLU A 307 11.42 20.37 8.99
C GLU A 307 11.02 18.96 8.57
N LYS A 308 11.25 17.93 9.40
CA LYS A 308 10.98 16.54 9.09
C LYS A 308 9.56 16.09 9.42
N SER A 309 8.78 16.90 10.14
CA SER A 309 7.35 16.65 10.37
C SER A 309 6.55 17.06 9.15
N VAL A 310 5.78 16.15 8.61
CA VAL A 310 4.97 16.36 7.39
C VAL A 310 3.50 16.23 7.72
N SER A 311 2.76 17.32 7.54
CA SER A 311 1.30 17.32 7.72
C SER A 311 0.62 16.50 6.63
N ILE A 312 -0.15 15.50 7.03
CA ILE A 312 -0.84 14.58 6.12
C ILE A 312 -2.30 15.02 5.94
N SER A 313 -2.70 15.25 4.70
CA SER A 313 -4.12 15.41 4.38
C SER A 313 -4.80 14.04 4.30
N VAL A 314 -6.03 13.95 4.80
CA VAL A 314 -6.77 12.68 4.89
C VAL A 314 -8.20 12.85 4.39
N VAL A 315 -8.80 11.74 3.95
CA VAL A 315 -10.24 11.57 3.82
C VAL A 315 -10.76 10.93 5.09
N PHE A 316 -11.81 11.47 5.66
CA PHE A 316 -12.50 10.85 6.78
C PHE A 316 -13.52 9.81 6.30
N THR A 317 -13.93 8.91 7.19
CA THR A 317 -14.94 7.87 6.90
C THR A 317 -16.30 8.43 6.49
N ASP A 318 -16.58 9.69 6.79
CA ASP A 318 -17.79 10.41 6.32
C ASP A 318 -17.62 11.04 4.93
N GLY A 319 -16.47 10.84 4.28
CA GLY A 319 -16.14 11.36 2.95
C GLY A 319 -15.61 12.80 2.96
N SER A 320 -15.53 13.47 4.11
CA SER A 320 -14.96 14.82 4.19
C SER A 320 -13.43 14.80 4.12
N LEU A 321 -12.85 15.88 3.58
CA LEU A 321 -11.41 16.10 3.53
C LEU A 321 -10.95 16.88 4.76
N SER A 322 -9.73 16.62 5.23
CA SER A 322 -9.09 17.41 6.29
C SER A 322 -8.57 18.76 5.79
N ALA A 323 -8.37 18.92 4.48
CA ALA A 323 -7.92 20.14 3.83
C ALA A 323 -8.58 20.32 2.45
N ASP A 324 -9.19 21.48 2.19
CA ASP A 324 -10.09 21.70 1.04
C ASP A 324 -9.42 21.69 -0.34
N GLN A 325 -8.13 21.94 -0.46
CA GLN A 325 -7.46 22.05 -1.76
C GLN A 325 -6.28 21.08 -1.88
N THR A 326 -6.30 19.99 -1.11
CA THR A 326 -5.25 19.01 -1.21
C THR A 326 -5.32 18.25 -2.54
N LYS A 327 -4.17 17.92 -3.10
CA LYS A 327 -4.02 17.04 -4.27
C LYS A 327 -3.54 15.64 -3.89
N VAL A 328 -3.12 15.47 -2.63
CA VAL A 328 -2.60 14.19 -2.14
C VAL A 328 -3.18 13.91 -0.76
N ILE A 329 -3.66 12.69 -0.56
CA ILE A 329 -4.23 12.22 0.71
C ILE A 329 -3.58 10.92 1.15
N TRP A 330 -3.68 10.63 2.43
CA TRP A 330 -3.28 9.34 2.99
C TRP A 330 -4.06 8.18 2.35
N PRO A 331 -3.43 7.03 2.07
CA PRO A 331 -4.08 5.95 1.31
C PRO A 331 -5.08 5.13 2.12
N TYR A 332 -5.44 5.59 3.30
CA TYR A 332 -6.51 5.02 4.13
C TYR A 332 -7.44 6.10 4.66
N PRO A 333 -8.74 5.81 4.80
CA PRO A 333 -9.65 6.72 5.45
C PRO A 333 -9.33 6.81 6.95
N CYS A 334 -9.48 8.01 7.52
CA CYS A 334 -9.32 8.25 8.94
C CYS A 334 -10.69 8.39 9.63
N GLN A 335 -10.73 8.10 10.92
CA GLN A 335 -11.92 8.33 11.74
C GLN A 335 -11.80 9.67 12.46
N LYS A 336 -12.88 10.46 12.48
CA LYS A 336 -12.96 11.62 13.36
C LYS A 336 -13.11 11.15 14.80
N GLN A 337 -12.35 11.75 15.69
CA GLN A 337 -12.56 11.57 17.13
C GLN A 337 -13.45 12.72 17.64
N PRO A 338 -14.34 12.44 18.59
CA PRO A 338 -15.26 13.42 19.16
C PRO A 338 -14.54 14.56 19.90
#